data_6e7ac5032905ea8e4752e80fc745c2d7
#
_entry.id   6e7ac5032905ea8e4752e80fc745c2d7
#
_cell.length_a   1.000
_cell.length_b   1.000
_cell.length_c   1.000
_cell.angle_alpha   90.00
_cell.angle_beta   90.00
_cell.angle_gamma   90.00
#
_symmetry.space_group_name_H-M   'P 1'
#
loop_
_entity.id
_entity.type
_entity.pdbx_description
1 polymer ?
#
loop_
_entity_poly.entity_id
_entity_poly.type
_entity_poly.pdbx_seq_one_letter_code
_entity_poly.pdbx_strand_id
1 'polypeptide(L)'
;MSRPSPLHRDALHESGYLHASGAARYVDDLPAPAGMLVAGQVTSPVAHGRILRRDASAALQVPGVVDVLFHEDVPGDNLIGAIVHDEPLLAEESVNFVGQVVALVLGESYEAVRAGVAAVELEIEELPPVLTMEEAIAREQ
;
A
#
# COMPACT_ATOMS: atom_id res chain seq x y z
N MET A 1 -48.01 -22.73 12.96
CA MET A 1 -47.49 -21.52 13.62
C MET A 1 -46.41 -20.94 12.77
N SER A 2 -46.70 -19.80 12.05
CA SER A 2 -45.71 -19.14 11.21
C SER A 2 -44.67 -18.46 12.11
N ARG A 3 -43.38 -18.69 11.86
CA ARG A 3 -42.30 -17.99 12.53
C ARG A 3 -42.43 -16.51 12.19
N PRO A 4 -42.46 -15.61 13.18
CA PRO A 4 -42.51 -14.17 12.89
C PRO A 4 -41.27 -13.78 12.11
N SER A 5 -41.48 -12.98 11.05
CA SER A 5 -40.39 -12.43 10.23
C SER A 5 -39.36 -11.70 11.09
N PRO A 6 -38.05 -11.89 10.85
CA PRO A 6 -37.01 -11.08 11.52
C PRO A 6 -37.03 -9.60 11.10
N LEU A 7 -37.72 -9.29 10.02
CA LEU A 7 -37.93 -7.90 9.57
C LEU A 7 -38.94 -7.22 10.50
N HIS A 8 -38.69 -5.96 10.87
CA HIS A 8 -39.52 -5.12 11.75
C HIS A 8 -39.51 -5.49 13.24
N ARG A 9 -38.39 -6.08 13.72
CA ARG A 9 -38.12 -6.17 15.15
C ARG A 9 -37.03 -5.17 15.54
N ASP A 10 -37.24 -4.52 16.68
CA ASP A 10 -36.16 -3.79 17.36
C ASP A 10 -35.13 -4.80 17.85
N ALA A 11 -34.18 -5.12 16.97
CA ALA A 11 -33.05 -5.96 17.32
C ALA A 11 -31.91 -5.06 17.84
N LEU A 12 -31.43 -5.37 19.02
CA LEU A 12 -30.24 -4.71 19.54
C LEU A 12 -29.04 -5.05 18.61
N HIS A 13 -28.25 -4.03 18.27
CA HIS A 13 -27.03 -4.22 17.54
C HIS A 13 -26.12 -5.17 18.35
N GLU A 14 -25.58 -6.21 17.72
CA GLU A 14 -24.84 -7.29 18.37
C GLU A 14 -23.67 -6.75 19.22
N SER A 15 -22.93 -5.76 18.72
CA SER A 15 -21.82 -5.11 19.42
C SER A 15 -22.16 -3.72 19.97
N GLY A 16 -23.45 -3.30 19.91
CA GLY A 16 -23.87 -1.96 20.34
C GLY A 16 -23.49 -1.62 21.78
N TYR A 17 -23.59 -2.59 22.69
CA TYR A 17 -23.15 -2.43 24.07
C TYR A 17 -21.65 -2.16 24.17
N LEU A 18 -20.81 -2.86 23.40
CA LEU A 18 -19.38 -2.68 23.41
C LEU A 18 -18.99 -1.28 22.94
N HIS A 19 -19.64 -0.77 21.87
CA HIS A 19 -19.42 0.58 21.37
C HIS A 19 -19.88 1.64 22.39
N ALA A 20 -21.06 1.47 22.98
CA ALA A 20 -21.61 2.43 23.96
C ALA A 20 -20.80 2.49 25.26
N SER A 21 -20.19 1.36 25.66
CA SER A 21 -19.38 1.27 26.88
C SER A 21 -17.89 1.58 26.66
N GLY A 22 -17.43 1.78 25.40
CA GLY A 22 -16.02 1.92 25.07
C GLY A 22 -15.21 0.62 25.17
N ALA A 23 -15.89 -0.53 25.28
CA ALA A 23 -15.25 -1.85 25.36
C ALA A 23 -15.05 -2.52 24.01
N ALA A 24 -15.55 -1.92 22.91
CA ALA A 24 -15.29 -2.40 21.56
C ALA A 24 -13.80 -2.27 21.24
N ARG A 25 -13.21 -3.35 20.73
CA ARG A 25 -11.81 -3.36 20.32
C ARG A 25 -11.73 -3.33 18.79
N TYR A 26 -10.91 -2.46 18.28
CA TYR A 26 -10.51 -2.39 16.88
C TYR A 26 -9.11 -3.01 16.72
N VAL A 27 -8.66 -3.17 15.48
CA VAL A 27 -7.33 -3.74 15.20
C VAL A 27 -6.22 -2.95 15.90
N ASP A 28 -6.33 -1.62 15.89
CA ASP A 28 -5.34 -0.72 16.49
C ASP A 28 -5.32 -0.77 18.03
N ASP A 29 -6.37 -1.31 18.66
CA ASP A 29 -6.42 -1.52 20.13
C ASP A 29 -5.79 -2.87 20.55
N LEU A 30 -5.40 -3.69 19.59
CA LEU A 30 -4.75 -4.96 19.87
C LEU A 30 -3.26 -4.75 20.13
N PRO A 31 -2.70 -5.40 21.18
CA PRO A 31 -1.26 -5.31 21.41
C PRO A 31 -0.51 -5.94 20.24
N ALA A 32 0.47 -5.21 19.71
CA ALA A 32 1.33 -5.71 18.66
C ALA A 32 2.07 -6.98 19.12
N PRO A 33 2.09 -8.05 18.32
CA PRO A 33 2.89 -9.23 18.59
C PRO A 33 4.37 -8.87 18.74
N ALA A 34 5.10 -9.63 19.58
CA ALA A 34 6.54 -9.47 19.70
C ALA A 34 7.22 -9.72 18.34
N GLY A 35 8.09 -8.82 17.93
CA GLY A 35 8.80 -8.91 16.64
C GLY A 35 7.98 -8.49 15.42
N MET A 36 6.79 -7.91 15.60
CA MET A 36 6.04 -7.31 14.50
C MET A 36 6.82 -6.15 13.91
N LEU A 37 6.92 -6.13 12.59
CA LEU A 37 7.54 -5.02 11.85
C LEU A 37 6.47 -4.06 11.32
N VAL A 38 6.86 -2.82 11.20
CA VAL A 38 6.09 -1.77 10.51
C VAL A 38 6.52 -1.76 9.04
N ALA A 39 5.58 -1.56 8.13
CA ALA A 39 5.87 -1.39 6.71
C ALA A 39 5.54 0.04 6.26
N GLY A 40 6.40 0.62 5.43
CA GLY A 40 6.19 1.91 4.77
C GLY A 40 6.38 1.80 3.27
N GLN A 41 5.63 2.57 2.52
CA GLN A 41 5.66 2.56 1.06
C GLN A 41 6.61 3.63 0.52
N VAL A 42 7.46 3.23 -0.41
CA VAL A 42 8.21 4.14 -1.29
C VAL A 42 7.39 4.30 -2.57
N THR A 43 6.98 5.52 -2.87
CA THR A 43 6.06 5.78 -3.97
C THR A 43 6.66 6.67 -5.04
N SER A 44 6.14 6.55 -6.26
CA SER A 44 6.51 7.41 -7.38
C SER A 44 6.15 8.87 -7.13
N PRO A 45 7.08 9.81 -7.32
CA PRO A 45 6.80 11.24 -7.29
C PRO A 45 6.26 11.77 -8.65
N VAL A 46 6.31 10.97 -9.71
CA VAL A 46 5.94 11.38 -11.08
C VAL A 46 4.70 10.63 -11.57
N ALA A 47 3.96 11.25 -12.49
CA ALA A 47 2.71 10.71 -13.02
C ALA A 47 2.92 9.61 -14.08
N HIS A 48 4.03 9.66 -14.82
CA HIS A 48 4.43 8.66 -15.79
C HIS A 48 5.93 8.67 -15.96
N GLY A 49 6.57 7.51 -15.90
CA GLY A 49 8.02 7.43 -16.03
C GLY A 49 8.54 6.00 -16.12
N ARG A 50 9.78 5.90 -16.59
CA ARG A 50 10.55 4.65 -16.59
C ARG A 50 11.48 4.63 -15.39
N ILE A 51 11.48 3.55 -14.64
CA ILE A 51 12.39 3.36 -13.52
C ILE A 51 13.76 2.94 -14.08
N LEU A 52 14.77 3.78 -13.89
CA LEU A 52 16.14 3.51 -14.35
C LEU A 52 16.97 2.83 -13.27
N ARG A 53 16.76 3.21 -12.00
CA ARG A 53 17.49 2.64 -10.87
C ARG A 53 16.66 2.68 -9.59
N ARG A 54 16.85 1.64 -8.78
CA ARG A 54 16.38 1.56 -7.39
C ARG A 54 17.58 1.26 -6.51
N ASP A 55 17.74 2.00 -5.43
CA ASP A 55 18.85 1.80 -4.51
C ASP A 55 18.37 1.90 -3.06
N ALA A 56 18.47 0.79 -2.34
CA ALA A 56 18.11 0.69 -0.93
C ALA A 56 19.34 0.80 0.01
N SER A 57 20.54 0.97 -0.53
CA SER A 57 21.78 0.88 0.26
C SER A 57 21.81 1.86 1.43
N ALA A 58 21.34 3.10 1.23
CA ALA A 58 21.26 4.09 2.28
C ALA A 58 20.14 3.78 3.29
N ALA A 59 18.99 3.28 2.81
CA ALA A 59 17.88 2.91 3.66
C ALA A 59 18.22 1.76 4.61
N LEU A 60 18.96 0.76 4.14
CA LEU A 60 19.43 -0.38 4.95
C LEU A 60 20.47 0.02 6.02
N GLN A 61 21.05 1.22 5.95
CA GLN A 61 21.94 1.75 7.00
C GLN A 61 21.18 2.54 8.08
N VAL A 62 19.89 2.79 7.89
CA VAL A 62 19.07 3.49 8.88
C VAL A 62 18.84 2.56 10.07
N PRO A 63 19.18 2.96 11.32
CA PRO A 63 18.94 2.15 12.49
C PRO A 63 17.47 1.78 12.66
N GLY A 64 17.18 0.48 12.82
CA GLY A 64 15.84 -0.06 12.97
C GLY A 64 15.12 -0.35 11.64
N VAL A 65 15.71 -0.06 10.48
CA VAL A 65 15.28 -0.63 9.20
C VAL A 65 15.80 -2.06 9.12
N VAL A 66 14.90 -2.99 8.79
CA VAL A 66 15.17 -4.43 8.74
C VAL A 66 15.39 -4.87 7.30
N ASP A 67 14.56 -4.38 6.38
CA ASP A 67 14.64 -4.76 4.97
C ASP A 67 13.95 -3.73 4.06
N VAL A 68 14.25 -3.81 2.76
CA VAL A 68 13.58 -3.05 1.70
C VAL A 68 13.24 -4.01 0.57
N LEU A 69 11.96 -4.17 0.28
CA LEU A 69 11.44 -5.11 -0.70
C LEU A 69 11.07 -4.39 -2.00
N PHE A 70 11.54 -4.94 -3.11
CA PHE A 70 11.17 -4.53 -4.46
C PHE A 70 10.32 -5.63 -5.14
N HIS A 71 9.94 -5.42 -6.40
CA HIS A 71 9.11 -6.38 -7.14
C HIS A 71 9.74 -7.78 -7.24
N GLU A 72 11.07 -7.88 -7.28
CA GLU A 72 11.81 -9.14 -7.33
C GLU A 72 11.63 -9.99 -6.06
N ASP A 73 11.30 -9.36 -4.93
CA ASP A 73 11.12 -10.00 -3.63
C ASP A 73 9.69 -10.53 -3.41
N VAL A 74 8.78 -10.26 -4.34
CA VAL A 74 7.41 -10.79 -4.28
C VAL A 74 7.45 -12.30 -4.49
N PRO A 75 7.02 -13.12 -3.51
CA PRO A 75 7.21 -14.58 -3.58
C PRO A 75 6.28 -15.29 -4.56
N GLY A 76 5.44 -14.57 -5.29
CA GLY A 76 4.48 -15.07 -6.25
C GLY A 76 4.40 -14.19 -7.48
N ASP A 77 3.20 -14.03 -8.02
CA ASP A 77 2.95 -13.12 -9.13
C ASP A 77 2.90 -11.67 -8.60
N ASN A 78 3.66 -10.78 -9.21
CA ASN A 78 3.63 -9.35 -8.89
C ASN A 78 2.38 -8.64 -9.47
N LEU A 79 1.59 -9.33 -10.29
CA LEU A 79 0.39 -8.79 -10.90
C LEU A 79 -0.86 -9.16 -10.11
N ILE A 80 -1.70 -8.17 -9.84
CA ILE A 80 -3.01 -8.35 -9.22
C ILE A 80 -4.10 -7.79 -10.14
N GLY A 81 -5.33 -8.02 -9.77
CA GLY A 81 -6.52 -7.56 -10.46
C GLY A 81 -7.62 -8.60 -10.38
N ALA A 82 -8.84 -8.17 -10.08
CA ALA A 82 -9.96 -9.08 -9.87
C ALA A 82 -10.50 -9.69 -11.18
N ILE A 83 -10.30 -9.04 -12.31
CA ILE A 83 -10.82 -9.44 -13.62
C ILE A 83 -9.66 -9.55 -14.63
N VAL A 84 -8.81 -8.52 -14.70
CA VAL A 84 -7.59 -8.51 -15.51
C VAL A 84 -6.43 -8.40 -14.54
N HIS A 85 -5.44 -9.28 -14.69
CA HIS A 85 -4.23 -9.30 -13.86
C HIS A 85 -3.17 -8.43 -14.53
N ASP A 86 -3.29 -7.12 -14.42
CA ASP A 86 -2.44 -6.14 -15.09
C ASP A 86 -1.95 -5.02 -14.16
N GLU A 87 -2.31 -5.06 -12.87
CA GLU A 87 -1.87 -4.08 -11.88
C GLU A 87 -0.71 -4.65 -11.05
N PRO A 88 0.51 -4.09 -11.14
CA PRO A 88 1.63 -4.56 -10.34
C PRO A 88 1.47 -4.17 -8.87
N LEU A 89 1.76 -5.09 -7.95
CA LEU A 89 1.86 -4.83 -6.51
C LEU A 89 2.97 -3.81 -6.21
N LEU A 90 4.14 -4.01 -6.81
CA LEU A 90 5.27 -3.09 -6.76
C LEU A 90 5.70 -2.79 -8.20
N ALA A 91 5.86 -1.51 -8.52
CA ALA A 91 6.22 -1.08 -9.86
C ALA A 91 7.55 -1.70 -10.31
N GLU A 92 7.55 -2.30 -11.51
CA GLU A 92 8.68 -3.07 -12.05
C GLU A 92 9.56 -2.20 -12.96
N GLU A 93 9.08 -1.86 -14.15
CA GLU A 93 9.85 -1.10 -15.14
C GLU A 93 9.39 0.35 -15.26
N SER A 94 8.12 0.61 -14.95
CA SER A 94 7.51 1.92 -15.15
C SER A 94 6.55 2.29 -14.03
N VAL A 95 6.31 3.58 -13.91
CA VAL A 95 5.26 4.15 -13.05
C VAL A 95 4.25 4.88 -13.92
N ASN A 96 2.97 4.74 -13.57
CA ASN A 96 1.84 5.22 -14.36
C ASN A 96 0.97 6.24 -13.62
N PHE A 97 1.27 6.51 -12.34
CA PHE A 97 0.60 7.54 -11.56
C PHE A 97 1.45 7.97 -10.36
N VAL A 98 1.24 9.21 -9.91
CA VAL A 98 1.84 9.70 -8.66
C VAL A 98 1.33 8.88 -7.48
N GLY A 99 2.25 8.37 -6.66
CA GLY A 99 1.89 7.54 -5.52
C GLY A 99 1.89 6.04 -5.80
N GLN A 100 2.17 5.59 -7.04
CA GLN A 100 2.35 4.17 -7.33
C GLN A 100 3.49 3.60 -6.50
N VAL A 101 3.25 2.47 -5.85
CA VAL A 101 4.22 1.86 -4.94
C VAL A 101 5.35 1.21 -5.73
N VAL A 102 6.59 1.55 -5.38
CA VAL A 102 7.81 1.02 -6.01
C VAL A 102 8.54 0.06 -5.08
N ALA A 103 8.50 0.32 -3.76
CA ALA A 103 9.14 -0.52 -2.77
C ALA A 103 8.40 -0.47 -1.43
N LEU A 104 8.68 -1.47 -0.56
CA LEU A 104 8.26 -1.49 0.83
C LEU A 104 9.50 -1.48 1.72
N VAL A 105 9.53 -0.57 2.69
CA VAL A 105 10.53 -0.54 3.76
C VAL A 105 9.95 -1.19 5.00
N LEU A 106 10.63 -2.18 5.55
CA LEU A 106 10.28 -2.85 6.79
C LEU A 106 11.19 -2.37 7.92
N GLY A 107 10.61 -2.08 9.08
CA GLY A 107 11.38 -1.60 10.22
C GLY A 107 10.72 -1.89 11.56
N GLU A 108 11.49 -1.71 12.64
CA GLU A 108 11.09 -1.98 14.02
C GLU A 108 10.19 -0.87 14.60
N SER A 109 10.17 0.31 13.96
CA SER A 109 9.36 1.46 14.39
C SER A 109 8.92 2.33 13.22
N TYR A 110 7.88 3.13 13.44
CA TYR A 110 7.41 4.12 12.46
C TYR A 110 8.49 5.15 12.09
N GLU A 111 9.32 5.55 13.06
CA GLU A 111 10.42 6.49 12.85
C GLU A 111 11.49 5.90 11.93
N ALA A 112 11.90 4.65 12.20
CA ALA A 112 12.87 3.93 11.38
C ALA A 112 12.36 3.76 9.94
N VAL A 113 11.11 3.32 9.79
CA VAL A 113 10.47 3.15 8.47
C VAL A 113 10.38 4.46 7.73
N ARG A 114 9.95 5.55 8.36
CA ARG A 114 9.87 6.86 7.71
C ARG A 114 11.24 7.37 7.26
N ALA A 115 12.27 7.20 8.09
CA ALA A 115 13.63 7.55 7.72
C ALA A 115 14.16 6.66 6.59
N GLY A 116 13.86 5.35 6.63
CA GLY A 116 14.21 4.41 5.59
C GLY A 116 13.54 4.73 4.25
N VAL A 117 12.25 5.02 4.25
CA VAL A 117 11.51 5.45 3.04
C VAL A 117 12.16 6.68 2.41
N ALA A 118 12.55 7.67 3.23
CA ALA A 118 13.21 8.88 2.74
C ALA A 118 14.64 8.64 2.22
N ALA A 119 15.26 7.52 2.60
CA ALA A 119 16.62 7.17 2.21
C ALA A 119 16.69 6.22 1.00
N VAL A 120 15.56 5.66 0.53
CA VAL A 120 15.55 4.91 -0.73
C VAL A 120 15.70 5.87 -1.89
N GLU A 121 16.66 5.58 -2.76
CA GLU A 121 16.89 6.37 -3.97
C GLU A 121 16.19 5.74 -5.17
N LEU A 122 15.37 6.54 -5.86
CA LEU A 122 14.72 6.18 -7.11
C LEU A 122 15.20 7.15 -8.20
N GLU A 123 15.71 6.57 -9.29
CA GLU A 123 16.00 7.32 -10.52
C GLU A 123 14.93 6.98 -11.56
N ILE A 124 14.11 7.96 -11.91
CA ILE A 124 12.97 7.80 -12.82
C ILE A 124 13.13 8.79 -13.97
N GLU A 125 13.19 8.26 -15.19
CA GLU A 125 13.07 9.08 -16.41
C GLU A 125 11.60 9.46 -16.57
N GLU A 126 11.31 10.75 -16.38
CA GLU A 126 9.94 11.25 -16.52
C GLU A 126 9.50 11.22 -17.98
N LEU A 127 8.34 10.64 -18.25
CA LEU A 127 7.72 10.56 -19.56
C LEU A 127 6.47 11.46 -19.61
N PRO A 128 6.08 11.96 -20.80
CA PRO A 128 4.88 12.77 -20.93
C PRO A 128 3.63 12.01 -20.48
N PRO A 129 2.95 12.46 -19.41
CA PRO A 129 1.72 11.82 -18.96
C PRO A 129 0.56 12.17 -19.89
N VAL A 130 -0.50 11.34 -19.88
CA VAL A 130 -1.80 11.65 -20.50
C VAL A 130 -2.79 11.90 -19.37
N LEU A 131 -3.22 13.14 -19.20
CA LEU A 131 -3.97 13.58 -18.03
C LEU A 131 -5.44 13.97 -18.34
N THR A 132 -5.79 14.07 -19.63
CA THR A 132 -7.14 14.44 -20.06
C THR A 132 -7.71 13.44 -21.06
N MET A 133 -9.05 13.37 -21.15
CA MET A 133 -9.74 12.53 -22.15
C MET A 133 -9.42 12.99 -23.57
N GLU A 134 -9.30 14.30 -23.80
CA GLU A 134 -8.99 14.88 -25.09
C GLU A 134 -7.60 14.44 -25.57
N GLU A 135 -6.61 14.46 -24.66
CA GLU A 135 -5.26 13.97 -24.96
C GLU A 135 -5.23 12.48 -25.24
N ALA A 136 -5.98 11.68 -24.45
CA ALA A 136 -6.06 10.24 -24.67
C ALA A 136 -6.67 9.92 -26.04
N ILE A 137 -7.76 10.58 -26.41
CA ILE A 137 -8.39 10.44 -27.73
C ILE A 137 -7.43 10.86 -28.86
N ALA A 138 -6.74 11.99 -28.68
CA ALA A 138 -5.80 12.50 -29.68
C ALA A 138 -4.57 11.60 -29.89
N ARG A 139 -4.19 10.83 -28.86
CA ARG A 139 -3.06 9.87 -28.91
C ARG A 139 -3.48 8.43 -29.18
N GLU A 140 -4.77 8.17 -29.36
CA GLU A 140 -5.35 6.83 -29.55
C GLU A 140 -4.99 5.84 -28.43
N GLN A 141 -5.00 6.34 -27.18
CA GLN A 141 -4.70 5.58 -25.94
C GLN A 141 -5.97 5.34 -25.11
#